data_6dda7e026e176c775faf34f7b5dc724b
#
_entry.id   6dda7e026e176c775faf34f7b5dc724b
#
_cell.length_a   1.000
_cell.length_b   1.000
_cell.length_c   1.000
_cell.angle_alpha   90.00
_cell.angle_beta   90.00
_cell.angle_gamma   90.00
#
_symmetry.space_group_name_H-M   'P 1'
#
loop_
_entity.id
_entity.type
_entity.pdbx_description
1 polymer ?
#
loop_
_entity_poly.entity_id
_entity_poly.type
_entity_poly.pdbx_seq_one_letter_code
_entity_poly.pdbx_strand_id
1 'polypeptide(L)'
;MKMMLGLAAVAAAGMLGAAQPDYATFICHRGESHDAPENTLPAYKTAVDRGFGFECDIYLSADKRVFTFHDSNLKRTTAGACTKKCAEASWEQEISKVDVGGWGKWKGSKFSPTRPALLEEVLDLAVDGRQIYVEVKPGPEIVPYIKDVYAKQKKATNKNTLFIAFNRETCKELKKLMPEYKVYWLTSSGHKGKDKKWTPITADYVLQGLKETGADGVDCHFRPDVITADFIKAIKDKGYEFHVWTIDNLDQSLLAFERGAQTVTTNCAKKQLDEFKARKNK
;
A
#
# COMPACT_ATOMS: atom_id res chain seq x y z
N MET A 1 3.97 -62.39 27.69
CA MET A 1 4.32 -61.79 26.41
C MET A 1 3.21 -60.81 26.04
N LYS A 2 3.35 -59.54 26.42
CA LYS A 2 2.39 -58.49 26.12
C LYS A 2 3.14 -57.46 25.25
N MET A 3 2.73 -57.36 24.00
CA MET A 3 3.20 -56.33 23.05
C MET A 3 2.57 -54.98 23.45
N MET A 4 3.39 -54.01 23.76
CA MET A 4 2.98 -52.61 23.86
C MET A 4 3.05 -51.99 22.47
N LEU A 5 1.89 -51.59 21.92
CA LEU A 5 1.81 -50.70 20.77
C LEU A 5 2.11 -49.28 21.26
N GLY A 6 3.21 -48.73 20.79
CA GLY A 6 3.49 -47.31 20.93
C GLY A 6 2.66 -46.49 19.93
N LEU A 7 1.75 -45.63 20.44
CA LEU A 7 1.12 -44.59 19.66
C LEU A 7 2.15 -43.46 19.41
N ALA A 8 2.55 -43.31 18.19
CA ALA A 8 3.26 -42.10 17.75
C ALA A 8 2.26 -40.94 17.62
N ALA A 9 2.34 -39.98 18.54
CA ALA A 9 1.61 -38.71 18.44
C ALA A 9 2.26 -37.89 17.33
N VAL A 10 1.58 -37.79 16.19
CA VAL A 10 1.92 -36.81 15.15
C VAL A 10 1.51 -35.45 15.69
N ALA A 11 2.49 -34.64 16.06
CA ALA A 11 2.28 -33.23 16.37
C ALA A 11 1.76 -32.51 15.11
N ALA A 12 0.47 -32.19 15.08
CA ALA A 12 -0.09 -31.29 14.10
C ALA A 12 0.48 -29.89 14.35
N ALA A 13 1.57 -29.54 13.63
CA ALA A 13 2.00 -28.16 13.51
C ALA A 13 0.84 -27.40 12.86
N GLY A 14 0.20 -26.54 13.65
CA GLY A 14 -0.88 -25.68 13.16
C GLY A 14 -0.37 -24.85 11.99
N MET A 15 -0.76 -25.19 10.78
CA MET A 15 -0.69 -24.27 9.64
C MET A 15 -1.57 -23.08 10.02
N LEU A 16 -0.96 -21.95 10.34
CA LEU A 16 -1.65 -20.66 10.28
C LEU A 16 -2.24 -20.58 8.88
N GLY A 17 -3.56 -20.67 8.76
CA GLY A 17 -4.25 -20.70 7.47
C GLY A 17 -3.81 -19.54 6.61
N ALA A 18 -3.56 -19.79 5.31
CA ALA A 18 -3.25 -18.73 4.36
C ALA A 18 -4.36 -17.65 4.39
N ALA A 19 -3.98 -16.38 4.26
CA ALA A 19 -4.94 -15.29 4.14
C ALA A 19 -5.88 -15.57 2.96
N GLN A 20 -7.14 -15.18 3.11
CA GLN A 20 -8.16 -15.36 2.08
C GLN A 20 -8.67 -13.98 1.64
N PRO A 21 -9.14 -13.83 0.39
CA PRO A 21 -9.76 -12.60 -0.06
C PRO A 21 -10.94 -12.18 0.83
N ASP A 22 -10.80 -11.04 1.48
CA ASP A 22 -11.85 -10.37 2.23
C ASP A 22 -11.65 -8.85 2.25
N TYR A 23 -12.46 -8.15 3.03
CA TYR A 23 -12.38 -6.69 3.16
C TYR A 23 -11.13 -6.17 3.90
N ALA A 24 -10.45 -7.01 4.68
CA ALA A 24 -9.25 -6.64 5.42
C ALA A 24 -7.97 -6.99 4.66
N THR A 25 -8.01 -7.99 3.77
CA THR A 25 -6.84 -8.48 3.02
C THR A 25 -6.66 -7.81 1.66
N PHE A 26 -7.71 -7.23 1.08
CA PHE A 26 -7.59 -6.34 -0.08
C PHE A 26 -7.44 -4.89 0.34
N ILE A 27 -6.42 -4.23 -0.18
CA ILE A 27 -6.16 -2.79 -0.01
C ILE A 27 -6.42 -2.09 -1.34
N CYS A 28 -7.33 -1.10 -1.35
CA CYS A 28 -7.69 -0.36 -2.55
C CYS A 28 -6.56 0.62 -2.93
N HIS A 29 -5.85 0.34 -4.03
CA HIS A 29 -4.72 1.14 -4.54
C HIS A 29 -5.18 2.54 -4.96
N ARG A 30 -4.66 3.58 -4.31
CA ARG A 30 -5.05 4.99 -4.50
C ARG A 30 -6.55 5.23 -4.26
N GLY A 31 -7.13 4.54 -3.29
CA GLY A 31 -8.56 4.37 -3.12
C GLY A 31 -9.15 3.33 -4.09
N GLU A 32 -10.46 3.25 -4.21
CA GLU A 32 -11.11 2.36 -5.19
C GLU A 32 -10.97 2.95 -6.60
N SER A 33 -9.73 2.94 -7.14
CA SER A 33 -9.32 3.67 -8.36
C SER A 33 -9.91 3.09 -9.66
N HIS A 34 -10.49 1.90 -9.60
CA HIS A 34 -11.29 1.37 -10.70
C HIS A 34 -12.58 2.18 -10.92
N ASP A 35 -13.23 2.63 -9.84
CA ASP A 35 -14.57 3.20 -9.84
C ASP A 35 -14.60 4.71 -9.53
N ALA A 36 -13.48 5.31 -9.10
CA ALA A 36 -13.33 6.73 -8.86
C ALA A 36 -11.89 7.20 -9.20
N PRO A 37 -11.65 8.51 -9.45
CA PRO A 37 -10.32 9.02 -9.77
C PRO A 37 -9.30 8.75 -8.67
N GLU A 38 -8.12 8.22 -9.05
CA GLU A 38 -7.04 7.88 -8.11
C GLU A 38 -6.66 9.04 -7.19
N ASN A 39 -6.28 8.71 -5.94
CA ASN A 39 -5.77 9.66 -4.95
C ASN A 39 -6.73 10.84 -4.66
N THR A 40 -8.03 10.58 -4.66
CA THR A 40 -9.07 11.58 -4.35
C THR A 40 -9.96 11.14 -3.21
N LEU A 41 -10.57 12.11 -2.50
CA LEU A 41 -11.56 11.80 -1.44
C LEU A 41 -12.71 10.92 -1.94
N PRO A 42 -13.28 11.11 -3.17
CA PRO A 42 -14.27 10.18 -3.71
C PRO A 42 -13.77 8.73 -3.81
N ALA A 43 -12.51 8.50 -4.22
CA ALA A 43 -11.94 7.15 -4.31
C ALA A 43 -11.76 6.51 -2.94
N TYR A 44 -11.26 7.27 -1.95
CA TYR A 44 -11.09 6.78 -0.58
C TYR A 44 -12.42 6.51 0.11
N LYS A 45 -13.40 7.42 -0.03
CA LYS A 45 -14.76 7.21 0.49
C LYS A 45 -15.40 5.97 -0.11
N THR A 46 -15.24 5.76 -1.43
CA THR A 46 -15.75 4.54 -2.10
C THR A 46 -15.14 3.27 -1.50
N ALA A 47 -13.84 3.27 -1.18
CA ALA A 47 -13.19 2.13 -0.51
C ALA A 47 -13.78 1.90 0.89
N VAL A 48 -13.87 2.95 1.71
CA VAL A 48 -14.42 2.89 3.08
C VAL A 48 -15.88 2.45 3.09
N ASP A 49 -16.72 3.03 2.23
CA ASP A 49 -18.15 2.69 2.13
C ASP A 49 -18.39 1.23 1.73
N ARG A 50 -17.42 0.63 1.03
CA ARG A 50 -17.40 -0.80 0.67
C ARG A 50 -16.78 -1.68 1.74
N GLY A 51 -16.26 -1.11 2.82
CA GLY A 51 -15.64 -1.82 3.94
C GLY A 51 -14.18 -2.18 3.74
N PHE A 52 -13.47 -1.64 2.73
CA PHE A 52 -12.06 -1.88 2.48
C PHE A 52 -11.15 -0.87 3.21
N GLY A 53 -9.90 -1.29 3.45
CA GLY A 53 -8.78 -0.40 3.62
C GLY A 53 -8.32 0.16 2.27
N PHE A 54 -7.49 1.19 2.29
CA PHE A 54 -6.99 1.79 1.06
C PHE A 54 -5.54 2.26 1.21
N GLU A 55 -4.90 2.43 0.07
CA GLU A 55 -3.59 3.05 -0.04
C GLU A 55 -3.73 4.44 -0.64
N CYS A 56 -2.83 5.35 -0.26
CA CYS A 56 -2.70 6.70 -0.80
C CYS A 56 -1.24 7.14 -0.91
N ASP A 57 -0.91 7.79 -2.02
CA ASP A 57 0.41 8.41 -2.24
C ASP A 57 0.43 9.83 -1.70
N ILE A 58 1.51 10.25 -1.02
CA ILE A 58 1.63 11.62 -0.50
C ILE A 58 2.88 12.35 -0.97
N TYR A 59 2.74 13.66 -1.15
CA TYR A 59 3.78 14.62 -1.43
C TYR A 59 3.75 15.82 -0.47
N LEU A 60 4.84 16.59 -0.47
CA LEU A 60 4.96 17.87 0.24
C LEU A 60 4.93 19.02 -0.75
N SER A 61 4.04 19.99 -0.57
CA SER A 61 3.96 21.21 -1.38
C SER A 61 5.07 22.21 -1.02
N ALA A 62 5.25 23.25 -1.85
CA ALA A 62 6.22 24.31 -1.59
C ALA A 62 5.94 25.05 -0.25
N ASP A 63 4.66 25.25 0.08
CA ASP A 63 4.17 25.86 1.32
C ASP A 63 3.93 24.84 2.46
N LYS A 64 4.58 23.65 2.36
CA LYS A 64 4.67 22.64 3.43
C LYS A 64 3.33 22.00 3.83
N ARG A 65 2.41 21.86 2.89
CA ARG A 65 1.20 21.04 3.09
C ARG A 65 1.45 19.63 2.56
N VAL A 66 1.03 18.63 3.32
CA VAL A 66 1.08 17.21 2.90
C VAL A 66 -0.22 16.88 2.18
N PHE A 67 -0.13 16.46 0.92
CA PHE A 67 -1.29 16.21 0.07
C PHE A 67 -1.15 14.94 -0.77
N THR A 68 -2.27 14.41 -1.26
CA THR A 68 -2.29 13.17 -2.01
C THR A 68 -2.06 13.39 -3.49
N PHE A 69 -1.04 12.69 -4.03
CA PHE A 69 -0.71 12.68 -5.46
C PHE A 69 0.26 11.54 -5.77
N HIS A 70 0.16 10.91 -6.94
CA HIS A 70 1.08 9.82 -7.30
C HIS A 70 2.34 10.28 -8.02
N ASP A 71 2.20 11.11 -9.06
CA ASP A 71 3.31 11.54 -9.91
C ASP A 71 4.12 12.64 -9.23
N SER A 72 5.40 12.76 -9.56
CA SER A 72 6.25 13.84 -9.03
C SER A 72 5.89 15.22 -9.57
N ASN A 73 5.02 15.29 -10.58
CA ASN A 73 4.49 16.54 -11.16
C ASN A 73 2.98 16.43 -11.36
N LEU A 74 2.32 17.58 -11.44
CA LEU A 74 0.86 17.69 -11.47
C LEU A 74 0.22 17.44 -12.84
N LYS A 75 1.00 17.12 -13.89
CA LYS A 75 0.56 17.19 -15.29
C LYS A 75 -0.55 16.17 -15.64
N ARG A 76 -0.38 14.90 -15.28
CA ARG A 76 -1.22 13.80 -15.79
C ARG A 76 -2.67 13.91 -15.33
N THR A 77 -2.87 13.95 -14.01
CA THR A 77 -4.21 13.92 -13.43
C THR A 77 -4.90 15.28 -13.43
N THR A 78 -4.20 16.37 -13.76
CA THR A 78 -4.81 17.69 -14.03
C THR A 78 -5.12 17.92 -15.52
N ALA A 79 -4.97 16.89 -16.37
CA ALA A 79 -5.11 17.02 -17.82
C ALA A 79 -4.22 18.14 -18.43
N GLY A 80 -3.08 18.41 -17.81
CA GLY A 80 -2.14 19.45 -18.26
C GLY A 80 -2.43 20.86 -17.75
N ALA A 81 -3.46 21.07 -16.93
CA ALA A 81 -3.78 22.39 -16.37
C ALA A 81 -2.67 22.92 -15.43
N CYS A 82 -1.91 22.03 -14.80
CA CYS A 82 -0.70 22.37 -14.06
C CYS A 82 0.42 21.36 -14.42
N THR A 83 1.64 21.85 -14.67
CA THR A 83 2.79 20.99 -15.05
C THR A 83 3.93 21.06 -14.04
N LYS A 84 3.78 21.84 -12.97
CA LYS A 84 4.80 21.99 -11.93
C LYS A 84 5.06 20.67 -11.20
N LYS A 85 6.26 20.55 -10.63
CA LYS A 85 6.53 19.47 -9.68
C LYS A 85 5.76 19.71 -8.38
N CYS A 86 5.37 18.63 -7.72
CA CYS A 86 4.66 18.68 -6.45
C CYS A 86 5.37 19.56 -5.40
N ALA A 87 6.70 19.41 -5.28
CA ALA A 87 7.50 20.18 -4.32
C ALA A 87 7.70 21.66 -4.68
N GLU A 88 7.39 22.06 -5.92
CA GLU A 88 7.55 23.43 -6.43
C GLU A 88 6.21 24.19 -6.48
N ALA A 89 5.09 23.48 -6.36
CA ALA A 89 3.74 24.07 -6.37
C ALA A 89 3.26 24.39 -4.97
N SER A 90 2.65 25.57 -4.79
CA SER A 90 1.98 25.95 -3.53
C SER A 90 0.60 25.30 -3.45
N TRP A 91 0.27 24.74 -2.30
CA TRP A 91 -1.07 24.26 -2.03
C TRP A 91 -2.11 25.37 -2.16
N GLU A 92 -1.90 26.49 -1.45
CA GLU A 92 -2.86 27.57 -1.36
C GLU A 92 -3.10 28.27 -2.71
N GLN A 93 -2.03 28.44 -3.50
CA GLN A 93 -2.10 29.21 -4.75
C GLN A 93 -2.47 28.35 -5.96
N GLU A 94 -2.09 27.05 -5.97
CA GLU A 94 -2.13 26.22 -7.16
C GLU A 94 -2.80 24.87 -6.94
N ILE A 95 -2.26 24.01 -6.03
CA ILE A 95 -2.68 22.60 -5.93
C ILE A 95 -4.15 22.47 -5.52
N SER A 96 -4.61 23.30 -4.59
CA SER A 96 -6.01 23.28 -4.13
C SER A 96 -7.03 23.71 -5.18
N LYS A 97 -6.57 24.29 -6.30
CA LYS A 97 -7.43 24.87 -7.36
C LYS A 97 -7.51 24.03 -8.62
N VAL A 98 -6.66 22.97 -8.74
CA VAL A 98 -6.68 22.11 -9.92
C VAL A 98 -7.72 20.99 -9.77
N ASP A 99 -8.34 20.63 -10.89
CA ASP A 99 -9.22 19.46 -10.97
C ASP A 99 -8.42 18.19 -11.27
N VAL A 100 -8.50 17.20 -10.40
CA VAL A 100 -7.95 15.86 -10.56
C VAL A 100 -9.04 14.79 -10.70
N GLY A 101 -10.30 15.21 -10.80
CA GLY A 101 -11.45 14.34 -10.99
C GLY A 101 -11.93 14.23 -12.44
N GLY A 102 -11.42 15.08 -13.35
CA GLY A 102 -11.90 15.21 -14.74
C GLY A 102 -10.93 14.75 -15.82
N TRP A 103 -9.92 13.93 -15.52
CA TRP A 103 -8.90 13.50 -16.49
C TRP A 103 -9.13 12.08 -17.03
N GLY A 104 -8.53 11.77 -18.19
CA GLY A 104 -8.57 10.44 -18.81
C GLY A 104 -10.01 9.90 -18.94
N LYS A 105 -10.27 8.71 -18.42
CA LYS A 105 -11.60 8.06 -18.45
C LYS A 105 -12.66 8.81 -17.62
N TRP A 106 -12.25 9.72 -16.76
CA TRP A 106 -13.12 10.48 -15.85
C TRP A 106 -13.60 11.81 -16.44
N LYS A 107 -13.17 12.16 -17.67
CA LYS A 107 -13.59 13.39 -18.34
C LYS A 107 -15.11 13.44 -18.48
N GLY A 108 -15.72 14.51 -17.96
CA GLY A 108 -17.19 14.70 -18.00
C GLY A 108 -17.95 13.82 -17.00
N SER A 109 -17.27 13.17 -16.07
CA SER A 109 -17.91 12.38 -15.01
C SER A 109 -18.39 13.26 -13.86
N LYS A 110 -19.20 12.67 -12.98
CA LYS A 110 -19.68 13.32 -11.73
C LYS A 110 -18.56 13.69 -10.75
N PHE A 111 -17.33 13.26 -10.99
CA PHE A 111 -16.19 13.53 -10.12
C PHE A 111 -15.47 14.83 -10.44
N SER A 112 -15.80 15.49 -11.56
CA SER A 112 -15.25 16.80 -11.91
C SER A 112 -16.23 17.90 -11.50
N PRO A 113 -15.76 18.95 -10.75
CA PRO A 113 -14.40 19.12 -10.28
C PRO A 113 -14.13 18.40 -8.94
N THR A 114 -12.92 17.85 -8.81
CA THR A 114 -12.39 17.33 -7.54
C THR A 114 -10.94 17.79 -7.38
N ARG A 115 -10.59 18.43 -6.27
CA ARG A 115 -9.20 18.79 -5.97
C ARG A 115 -8.41 17.64 -5.34
N PRO A 116 -7.07 17.67 -5.34
CA PRO A 116 -6.27 16.79 -4.49
C PRO A 116 -6.71 16.90 -3.03
N ALA A 117 -6.50 15.86 -2.22
CA ALA A 117 -6.84 15.87 -0.81
C ALA A 117 -5.62 16.21 0.05
N LEU A 118 -5.81 16.91 1.16
CA LEU A 118 -4.81 17.01 2.22
C LEU A 118 -4.74 15.69 3.00
N LEU A 119 -3.57 15.37 3.54
CA LEU A 119 -3.39 14.14 4.34
C LEU A 119 -4.36 14.10 5.52
N GLU A 120 -4.57 15.21 6.22
CA GLU A 120 -5.52 15.30 7.33
C GLU A 120 -6.95 14.92 6.93
N GLU A 121 -7.40 15.28 5.73
CA GLU A 121 -8.74 14.92 5.21
C GLU A 121 -8.84 13.42 4.91
N VAL A 122 -7.74 12.81 4.46
CA VAL A 122 -7.67 11.36 4.22
C VAL A 122 -7.69 10.59 5.53
N LEU A 123 -6.94 11.05 6.53
CA LEU A 123 -6.88 10.43 7.84
C LEU A 123 -8.20 10.51 8.61
N ASP A 124 -9.05 11.51 8.32
CA ASP A 124 -10.40 11.60 8.85
C ASP A 124 -11.34 10.49 8.37
N LEU A 125 -10.95 9.75 7.34
CA LEU A 125 -11.66 8.57 6.84
C LEU A 125 -11.25 7.26 7.53
N ALA A 126 -10.28 7.31 8.45
CA ALA A 126 -9.82 6.13 9.17
C ALA A 126 -10.97 5.49 9.98
N VAL A 127 -11.10 4.17 9.87
CA VAL A 127 -12.07 3.35 10.61
C VAL A 127 -11.37 2.14 11.24
N ASP A 128 -11.90 1.68 12.36
CA ASP A 128 -11.34 0.53 13.05
C ASP A 128 -11.44 -0.75 12.20
N GLY A 129 -10.38 -1.57 12.28
CA GLY A 129 -10.29 -2.83 11.56
C GLY A 129 -10.02 -2.69 10.06
N ARG A 130 -9.72 -1.47 9.55
CA ARG A 130 -9.29 -1.21 8.17
C ARG A 130 -8.00 -0.41 8.18
N GLN A 131 -7.11 -0.73 7.27
CA GLN A 131 -5.80 -0.10 7.20
C GLN A 131 -5.76 0.98 6.12
N ILE A 132 -5.20 2.14 6.45
CA ILE A 132 -4.74 3.14 5.48
C ILE A 132 -3.23 2.94 5.30
N TYR A 133 -2.80 2.62 4.08
CA TYR A 133 -1.41 2.53 3.68
C TYR A 133 -0.99 3.89 3.10
N VAL A 134 -0.11 4.59 3.78
CA VAL A 134 0.35 5.91 3.35
C VAL A 134 1.69 5.78 2.67
N GLU A 135 1.72 5.84 1.32
CA GLU A 135 2.97 5.82 0.56
C GLU A 135 3.65 7.19 0.58
N VAL A 136 4.82 7.24 1.19
CA VAL A 136 5.65 8.45 1.26
C VAL A 136 6.55 8.50 0.04
N LYS A 137 6.18 9.32 -0.97
CA LYS A 137 6.91 9.43 -2.24
C LYS A 137 8.22 10.23 -2.14
N PRO A 138 8.29 11.34 -1.39
CA PRO A 138 9.53 12.12 -1.21
C PRO A 138 10.57 11.43 -0.33
N GLY A 139 11.71 12.11 -0.14
CA GLY A 139 12.73 11.74 0.81
C GLY A 139 12.32 11.96 2.28
N PRO A 140 13.26 11.75 3.23
CA PRO A 140 12.97 11.84 4.67
C PRO A 140 12.55 13.23 5.14
N GLU A 141 12.76 14.26 4.34
CA GLU A 141 12.45 15.67 4.67
C GLU A 141 10.94 15.94 4.89
N ILE A 142 10.05 15.05 4.39
CA ILE A 142 8.60 15.17 4.61
C ILE A 142 8.16 14.66 5.98
N VAL A 143 8.93 13.75 6.61
CA VAL A 143 8.49 13.01 7.81
C VAL A 143 8.11 13.91 8.99
N PRO A 144 8.83 15.01 9.30
CA PRO A 144 8.40 15.93 10.36
C PRO A 144 6.99 16.51 10.12
N TYR A 145 6.66 16.84 8.87
CA TYR A 145 5.34 17.38 8.50
C TYR A 145 4.24 16.32 8.60
N ILE A 146 4.53 15.06 8.27
CA ILE A 146 3.62 13.93 8.51
C ILE A 146 3.34 13.80 9.99
N LYS A 147 4.37 13.81 10.84
CA LYS A 147 4.25 13.73 12.30
C LYS A 147 3.35 14.84 12.84
N ASP A 148 3.52 16.09 12.35
CA ASP A 148 2.70 17.22 12.76
C ASP A 148 1.23 17.07 12.37
N VAL A 149 0.94 16.45 11.22
CA VAL A 149 -0.44 16.11 10.80
C VAL A 149 -1.02 15.05 11.74
N TYR A 150 -0.29 13.95 11.99
CA TYR A 150 -0.76 12.86 12.86
C TYR A 150 -0.95 13.30 14.32
N ALA A 151 -0.13 14.21 14.83
CA ALA A 151 -0.29 14.75 16.19
C ALA A 151 -1.63 15.47 16.42
N LYS A 152 -2.27 15.93 15.36
CA LYS A 152 -3.57 16.62 15.39
C LYS A 152 -4.75 15.70 15.10
N GLN A 153 -4.47 14.46 14.63
CA GLN A 153 -5.49 13.49 14.25
C GLN A 153 -6.06 12.75 15.47
N LYS A 154 -7.36 12.42 15.39
CA LYS A 154 -8.06 11.66 16.42
C LYS A 154 -8.50 10.28 15.95
N LYS A 155 -8.71 10.09 14.63
CA LYS A 155 -9.21 8.84 14.04
C LYS A 155 -8.08 7.94 13.56
N ALA A 156 -7.06 8.53 12.93
CA ALA A 156 -5.91 7.79 12.45
C ALA A 156 -4.92 7.52 13.57
N THR A 157 -4.64 6.24 13.79
CA THR A 157 -3.75 5.74 14.85
C THR A 157 -2.87 4.63 14.28
N ASN A 158 -1.89 4.17 15.05
CA ASN A 158 -1.05 3.02 14.67
C ASN A 158 -1.81 1.68 14.56
N LYS A 159 -3.10 1.66 14.90
CA LYS A 159 -3.96 0.47 14.74
C LYS A 159 -4.63 0.40 13.38
N ASN A 160 -4.83 1.53 12.72
CA ASN A 160 -5.57 1.64 11.46
C ASN A 160 -4.82 2.41 10.36
N THR A 161 -3.58 2.84 10.61
CA THR A 161 -2.71 3.45 9.59
C THR A 161 -1.28 2.92 9.71
N LEU A 162 -0.59 2.86 8.59
CA LEU A 162 0.81 2.48 8.47
C LEU A 162 1.46 3.22 7.30
N PHE A 163 2.78 3.19 7.24
CA PHE A 163 3.55 3.83 6.17
C PHE A 163 4.20 2.83 5.25
N ILE A 164 4.28 3.19 3.97
CA ILE A 164 5.05 2.45 2.98
C ILE A 164 5.95 3.43 2.23
N ALA A 165 7.17 3.04 1.88
CA ALA A 165 8.09 3.89 1.12
C ALA A 165 9.14 3.07 0.37
N PHE A 166 9.49 3.49 -0.86
CA PHE A 166 10.64 2.95 -1.60
C PHE A 166 11.97 3.45 -1.06
N ASN A 167 12.00 4.70 -0.62
CA ASN A 167 13.22 5.33 -0.13
C ASN A 167 13.57 4.78 1.26
N ARG A 168 14.74 4.11 1.37
CA ARG A 168 15.21 3.50 2.62
C ARG A 168 15.45 4.53 3.72
N GLU A 169 15.95 5.72 3.38
CA GLU A 169 16.17 6.79 4.37
C GLU A 169 14.83 7.33 4.90
N THR A 170 13.80 7.39 4.05
CA THR A 170 12.43 7.72 4.49
C THR A 170 11.90 6.67 5.48
N CYS A 171 12.09 5.37 5.21
CA CYS A 171 11.72 4.32 6.17
C CYS A 171 12.43 4.48 7.51
N LYS A 172 13.75 4.74 7.51
CA LYS A 172 14.53 4.97 8.73
C LYS A 172 14.01 6.18 9.51
N GLU A 173 13.75 7.29 8.84
CA GLU A 173 13.29 8.51 9.50
C GLU A 173 11.86 8.34 10.06
N LEU A 174 10.98 7.60 9.37
CA LEU A 174 9.66 7.21 9.88
C LEU A 174 9.79 6.37 11.15
N LYS A 175 10.62 5.32 11.15
CA LYS A 175 10.85 4.48 12.34
C LYS A 175 11.50 5.25 13.49
N LYS A 176 12.30 6.26 13.21
CA LYS A 176 12.92 7.13 14.22
C LYS A 176 11.94 8.14 14.83
N LEU A 177 11.11 8.82 14.02
CA LEU A 177 10.24 9.91 14.48
C LEU A 177 8.83 9.45 14.87
N MET A 178 8.38 8.29 14.36
CA MET A 178 7.05 7.72 14.57
C MET A 178 7.15 6.20 14.81
N PRO A 179 7.93 5.75 15.81
CA PRO A 179 8.26 4.32 16.02
C PRO A 179 7.05 3.45 16.34
N GLU A 180 5.96 4.04 16.81
CA GLU A 180 4.69 3.36 17.12
C GLU A 180 3.92 2.90 15.87
N TYR A 181 4.22 3.47 14.69
CA TYR A 181 3.59 3.09 13.43
C TYR A 181 4.39 2.00 12.72
N LYS A 182 3.70 1.08 12.08
CA LYS A 182 4.34 0.13 11.16
C LYS A 182 4.83 0.86 9.91
N VAL A 183 5.99 0.43 9.44
CA VAL A 183 6.60 0.88 8.19
C VAL A 183 6.94 -0.35 7.36
N TYR A 184 6.45 -0.42 6.10
CA TYR A 184 6.88 -1.44 5.16
C TYR A 184 7.75 -0.81 4.08
N TRP A 185 8.89 -1.45 3.83
CA TRP A 185 9.75 -1.04 2.73
C TRP A 185 9.17 -1.53 1.41
N LEU A 186 8.89 -0.59 0.49
CA LEU A 186 8.46 -0.91 -0.86
C LEU A 186 9.64 -1.34 -1.72
N THR A 187 9.48 -2.46 -2.46
CA THR A 187 10.49 -2.90 -3.42
C THR A 187 9.87 -3.53 -4.67
N SER A 188 10.54 -3.36 -5.80
CA SER A 188 10.22 -4.09 -7.03
C SER A 188 10.72 -5.53 -6.92
N SER A 189 10.12 -6.45 -7.70
CA SER A 189 10.56 -7.85 -7.79
C SER A 189 11.91 -8.05 -8.51
N GLY A 190 12.54 -6.99 -8.98
CA GLY A 190 13.83 -6.99 -9.63
C GLY A 190 14.31 -5.58 -9.96
N HIS A 191 15.54 -5.47 -10.38
CA HIS A 191 16.17 -4.22 -10.79
C HIS A 191 16.91 -4.40 -12.11
N LYS A 192 17.14 -3.31 -12.83
CA LYS A 192 18.00 -3.27 -14.01
C LYS A 192 19.40 -2.85 -13.57
N GLY A 193 20.39 -3.70 -13.86
CA GLY A 193 21.80 -3.38 -13.68
C GLY A 193 22.29 -2.28 -14.64
N LYS A 194 23.57 -1.92 -14.55
CA LYS A 194 24.22 -0.95 -15.47
C LYS A 194 24.16 -1.42 -16.92
N ASP A 195 24.14 -2.72 -17.15
CA ASP A 195 23.99 -3.38 -18.46
C ASP A 195 22.55 -3.41 -18.99
N LYS A 196 21.59 -2.78 -18.27
CA LYS A 196 20.14 -2.78 -18.52
C LYS A 196 19.48 -4.17 -18.45
N LYS A 197 20.21 -5.23 -18.05
CA LYS A 197 19.59 -6.53 -17.78
C LYS A 197 18.76 -6.48 -16.51
N TRP A 198 17.58 -7.07 -16.59
CA TRP A 198 16.72 -7.24 -15.44
C TRP A 198 17.24 -8.41 -14.59
N THR A 199 17.38 -8.16 -13.30
CA THR A 199 17.83 -9.16 -12.33
C THR A 199 16.77 -9.28 -11.23
N PRO A 200 16.26 -10.50 -10.95
CA PRO A 200 15.32 -10.69 -9.85
C PRO A 200 15.98 -10.39 -8.51
N ILE A 201 15.19 -9.91 -7.55
CA ILE A 201 15.65 -9.80 -6.17
C ILE A 201 15.68 -11.18 -5.50
N THR A 202 16.47 -11.29 -4.44
CA THR A 202 16.51 -12.48 -3.57
C THR A 202 15.91 -12.18 -2.20
N ALA A 203 15.54 -13.20 -1.44
CA ALA A 203 15.09 -13.04 -0.06
C ALA A 203 16.17 -12.37 0.80
N ASP A 204 17.44 -12.70 0.61
CA ASP A 204 18.57 -12.08 1.32
C ASP A 204 18.69 -10.58 1.03
N TYR A 205 18.49 -10.16 -0.22
CA TYR A 205 18.43 -8.72 -0.57
C TYR A 205 17.33 -7.99 0.21
N VAL A 206 16.15 -8.61 0.31
CA VAL A 206 15.04 -8.03 1.06
C VAL A 206 15.35 -8.01 2.56
N LEU A 207 15.84 -9.10 3.13
CA LEU A 207 16.22 -9.20 4.54
C LEU A 207 17.30 -8.16 4.92
N GLN A 208 18.29 -7.95 4.05
CA GLN A 208 19.27 -6.89 4.25
C GLN A 208 18.61 -5.50 4.25
N GLY A 209 17.72 -5.21 3.29
CA GLY A 209 16.99 -3.96 3.22
C GLY A 209 16.12 -3.70 4.45
N LEU A 210 15.42 -4.72 4.94
CA LEU A 210 14.61 -4.64 6.16
C LEU A 210 15.47 -4.34 7.40
N LYS A 211 16.63 -5.01 7.53
CA LYS A 211 17.58 -4.74 8.61
C LYS A 211 18.14 -3.32 8.54
N GLU A 212 18.48 -2.83 7.36
CA GLU A 212 19.02 -1.49 7.16
C GLU A 212 17.98 -0.38 7.45
N THR A 213 16.73 -0.62 7.09
CA THR A 213 15.65 0.37 7.25
C THR A 213 15.02 0.35 8.63
N GLY A 214 15.11 -0.75 9.37
CA GLY A 214 14.35 -0.99 10.58
C GLY A 214 12.84 -1.18 10.33
N ALA A 215 12.43 -1.40 9.07
CA ALA A 215 11.04 -1.59 8.70
C ALA A 215 10.47 -2.89 9.30
N ASP A 216 9.16 -2.89 9.56
CA ASP A 216 8.44 -4.02 10.17
C ASP A 216 8.12 -5.13 9.15
N GLY A 217 8.22 -4.82 7.86
CA GLY A 217 7.95 -5.73 6.77
C GLY A 217 8.27 -5.15 5.40
N VAL A 218 7.93 -5.90 4.38
CA VAL A 218 8.10 -5.52 2.97
C VAL A 218 6.75 -5.53 2.26
N ASP A 219 6.55 -4.54 1.39
CA ASP A 219 5.46 -4.52 0.42
C ASP A 219 6.07 -4.59 -0.99
N CYS A 220 5.93 -5.76 -1.64
CA CYS A 220 6.72 -6.13 -2.81
C CYS A 220 5.86 -6.22 -4.07
N HIS A 221 6.39 -5.71 -5.19
CA HIS A 221 5.78 -5.96 -6.49
C HIS A 221 5.69 -7.47 -6.76
N PHE A 222 4.46 -7.98 -7.02
CA PHE A 222 4.25 -9.41 -7.20
C PHE A 222 4.62 -9.87 -8.61
N ARG A 223 5.62 -10.73 -8.69
CA ARG A 223 5.98 -11.51 -9.88
C ARG A 223 6.03 -12.99 -9.51
N PRO A 224 5.14 -13.83 -10.03
CA PRO A 224 5.05 -15.24 -9.62
C PRO A 224 6.32 -16.06 -9.82
N ASP A 225 7.14 -15.71 -10.82
CA ASP A 225 8.43 -16.35 -11.09
C ASP A 225 9.55 -15.95 -10.12
N VAL A 226 9.35 -14.91 -9.32
CA VAL A 226 10.34 -14.42 -8.32
C VAL A 226 9.81 -14.59 -6.90
N ILE A 227 8.59 -14.15 -6.64
CA ILE A 227 8.00 -14.14 -5.29
C ILE A 227 7.31 -15.49 -5.04
N THR A 228 8.13 -16.50 -4.74
CA THR A 228 7.69 -17.88 -4.45
C THR A 228 7.24 -18.02 -2.99
N ALA A 229 6.62 -19.16 -2.64
CA ALA A 229 6.29 -19.47 -1.26
C ALA A 229 7.53 -19.51 -0.35
N ASP A 230 8.65 -20.10 -0.83
CA ASP A 230 9.92 -20.16 -0.09
C ASP A 230 10.51 -18.76 0.11
N PHE A 231 10.38 -17.87 -0.90
CA PHE A 231 10.83 -16.48 -0.79
C PHE A 231 10.09 -15.76 0.33
N ILE A 232 8.74 -15.85 0.34
CA ILE A 232 7.90 -15.22 1.38
C ILE A 232 8.19 -15.84 2.75
N LYS A 233 8.28 -17.18 2.81
CA LYS A 233 8.58 -17.91 4.04
C LYS A 233 9.91 -17.48 4.65
N ALA A 234 10.96 -17.35 3.86
CA ALA A 234 12.29 -16.94 4.35
C ALA A 234 12.26 -15.57 5.06
N ILE A 235 11.41 -14.65 4.60
CA ILE A 235 11.24 -13.32 5.20
C ILE A 235 10.38 -13.40 6.47
N LYS A 236 9.27 -14.13 6.42
CA LYS A 236 8.36 -14.31 7.56
C LYS A 236 8.98 -15.08 8.72
N ASP A 237 9.84 -16.06 8.45
CA ASP A 237 10.59 -16.81 9.47
C ASP A 237 11.58 -15.92 10.27
N LYS A 238 11.92 -14.74 9.74
CA LYS A 238 12.70 -13.71 10.46
C LYS A 238 11.83 -12.70 11.22
N GLY A 239 10.51 -12.91 11.27
CA GLY A 239 9.55 -12.08 12.01
C GLY A 239 9.04 -10.88 11.24
N TYR A 240 9.33 -10.74 9.94
CA TYR A 240 8.85 -9.64 9.11
C TYR A 240 7.50 -9.95 8.47
N GLU A 241 6.69 -8.91 8.24
CA GLU A 241 5.44 -8.99 7.49
C GLU A 241 5.69 -8.92 5.97
N PHE A 242 4.83 -9.57 5.18
CA PHE A 242 4.96 -9.62 3.72
C PHE A 242 3.64 -9.27 3.03
N HIS A 243 3.67 -8.21 2.26
CA HIS A 243 2.55 -7.64 1.50
C HIS A 243 2.91 -7.55 0.02
N VAL A 244 1.91 -7.43 -0.85
CA VAL A 244 2.17 -7.38 -2.30
C VAL A 244 1.30 -6.36 -3.02
N TRP A 245 1.85 -5.77 -4.10
CA TRP A 245 1.22 -4.79 -4.98
C TRP A 245 1.67 -5.00 -6.44
N THR A 246 1.02 -4.44 -7.45
CA THR A 246 -0.41 -4.18 -7.56
C THR A 246 -0.99 -5.33 -8.36
N ILE A 247 -1.97 -6.05 -7.83
CA ILE A 247 -2.52 -7.24 -8.47
C ILE A 247 -4.00 -7.01 -8.78
N ASP A 248 -4.35 -6.93 -10.08
CA ASP A 248 -5.72 -6.69 -10.55
C ASP A 248 -6.42 -7.96 -11.10
N ASN A 249 -5.79 -9.12 -10.90
CA ASN A 249 -6.29 -10.42 -11.33
C ASN A 249 -6.50 -11.34 -10.12
N LEU A 250 -7.69 -11.92 -9.98
CA LEU A 250 -8.04 -12.74 -8.82
C LEU A 250 -7.17 -13.99 -8.68
N ASP A 251 -6.83 -14.68 -9.78
CA ASP A 251 -6.02 -15.91 -9.68
C ASP A 251 -4.60 -15.60 -9.19
N GLN A 252 -4.04 -14.47 -9.60
CA GLN A 252 -2.75 -14.02 -9.06
C GLN A 252 -2.86 -13.57 -7.59
N SER A 253 -3.96 -12.95 -7.18
CA SER A 253 -4.20 -12.61 -5.79
C SER A 253 -4.34 -13.85 -4.92
N LEU A 254 -5.08 -14.87 -5.39
CA LEU A 254 -5.19 -16.16 -4.70
C LEU A 254 -3.83 -16.84 -4.56
N LEU A 255 -3.03 -16.84 -5.62
CA LEU A 255 -1.67 -17.38 -5.59
C LEU A 255 -0.77 -16.63 -4.59
N ALA A 256 -0.89 -15.31 -4.51
CA ALA A 256 -0.13 -14.52 -3.54
C ALA A 256 -0.53 -14.88 -2.09
N PHE A 257 -1.81 -15.01 -1.80
CA PHE A 257 -2.32 -15.45 -0.49
C PHE A 257 -1.88 -16.89 -0.17
N GLU A 258 -1.99 -17.81 -1.11
CA GLU A 258 -1.53 -19.20 -0.96
C GLU A 258 -0.05 -19.27 -0.60
N ARG A 259 0.78 -18.41 -1.21
CA ARG A 259 2.21 -18.31 -0.92
C ARG A 259 2.53 -17.63 0.41
N GLY A 260 1.55 -17.03 1.08
CA GLY A 260 1.70 -16.47 2.42
C GLY A 260 1.75 -14.94 2.50
N ALA A 261 1.40 -14.20 1.42
CA ALA A 261 1.18 -12.76 1.50
C ALA A 261 0.00 -12.45 2.43
N GLN A 262 0.11 -11.38 3.23
CA GLN A 262 -0.90 -11.00 4.22
C GLN A 262 -1.97 -10.10 3.62
N THR A 263 -1.60 -9.21 2.71
CA THR A 263 -2.53 -8.35 1.96
C THR A 263 -2.12 -8.24 0.50
N VAL A 264 -3.08 -7.88 -0.33
CA VAL A 264 -2.90 -7.57 -1.75
C VAL A 264 -3.43 -6.16 -1.99
N THR A 265 -2.57 -5.26 -2.44
CA THR A 265 -2.97 -3.94 -2.95
C THR A 265 -3.41 -4.07 -4.41
N THR A 266 -4.62 -3.56 -4.72
CA THR A 266 -5.26 -3.72 -6.03
C THR A 266 -6.07 -2.49 -6.44
N ASN A 267 -6.15 -2.22 -7.75
CA ASN A 267 -7.01 -1.15 -8.28
C ASN A 267 -8.52 -1.51 -8.26
N CYS A 268 -8.87 -2.77 -8.06
CA CYS A 268 -10.24 -3.28 -8.26
C CYS A 268 -10.68 -4.27 -7.16
N ALA A 269 -10.51 -3.88 -5.88
CA ALA A 269 -10.76 -4.72 -4.72
C ALA A 269 -12.18 -5.31 -4.71
N LYS A 270 -13.20 -4.46 -4.90
CA LYS A 270 -14.61 -4.89 -4.95
C LYS A 270 -14.86 -5.92 -6.03
N LYS A 271 -14.35 -5.71 -7.25
CA LYS A 271 -14.50 -6.64 -8.37
C LYS A 271 -13.89 -8.01 -8.06
N GLN A 272 -12.67 -8.04 -7.52
CA GLN A 272 -12.00 -9.29 -7.16
C GLN A 272 -12.73 -10.04 -6.04
N LEU A 273 -13.19 -9.32 -5.02
CA LEU A 273 -13.93 -9.93 -3.90
C LEU A 273 -15.28 -10.52 -4.37
N ASP A 274 -16.00 -9.83 -5.25
CA ASP A 274 -17.27 -10.33 -5.81
C ASP A 274 -17.03 -11.59 -6.65
N GLU A 275 -16.01 -11.57 -7.49
CA GLU A 275 -15.62 -12.73 -8.29
C GLU A 275 -15.26 -13.94 -7.40
N PHE A 276 -14.48 -13.70 -6.33
CA PHE A 276 -14.13 -14.75 -5.37
C PHE A 276 -15.38 -15.36 -4.70
N LYS A 277 -16.31 -14.52 -4.23
CA LYS A 277 -17.57 -14.97 -3.64
C LYS A 277 -18.42 -15.78 -4.63
N ALA A 278 -18.47 -15.32 -5.88
CA ALA A 278 -19.21 -16.03 -6.94
C ALA A 278 -18.62 -17.41 -7.27
N ARG A 279 -17.28 -17.56 -7.19
CA ARG A 279 -16.61 -18.86 -7.37
C ARG A 279 -16.86 -19.85 -6.23
N LYS A 280 -16.99 -19.35 -4.98
CA LYS A 280 -17.27 -20.18 -3.80
C LYS A 280 -18.73 -20.71 -3.75
N ASN A 281 -19.65 -20.02 -4.42
CA ASN A 281 -21.07 -20.37 -4.43
C ASN A 281 -21.46 -21.28 -5.60
N LYS A 282 -20.51 -21.72 -6.40
CA LYS A 282 -20.66 -22.72 -7.48
C LYS A 282 -20.17 -24.09 -7.03
#